data_d9e9288458c513090f7beb757b97186e
#
_entry.id   d9e9288458c513090f7beb757b97186e
#
_cell.length_a   1.000
_cell.length_b   1.000
_cell.length_c   1.000
_cell.angle_alpha   90.00
_cell.angle_beta   90.00
_cell.angle_gamma   90.00
#
_symmetry.space_group_name_H-M   'P 1'
#
loop_
_entity.id
_entity.type
_entity.pdbx_description
1 polymer ?
#
loop_
_entity_poly.entity_id
_entity_poly.type
_entity_poly.pdbx_seq_one_letter_code
_entity_poly.pdbx_strand_id
1 'polypeptide(L)'
;DEAAVERAWHNLTYSPGARTFTRTLRRLGYRIAIVSGGFTVFTDRIKRDLGIHHAHANELEIVDGRLTGELVDPIVNRSYKAKLLEQIAEAEDVPLSQVVAVGDGANDLDMLSTAGLCIAFNGKPIVERAADAAVTVPYLDALLFVLGIRREDVEAADAGHV
;
A
#
# COMPACT_ATOMS: atom_id res chain seq x y z
N ASP A 1 13.89 5.89 20.80
CA ASP A 1 15.25 6.19 20.34
C ASP A 1 15.24 6.15 18.80
N GLU A 2 15.60 7.27 18.19
CA GLU A 2 15.68 7.44 16.73
C GLU A 2 16.58 6.39 16.08
N ALA A 3 17.65 5.98 16.75
CA ALA A 3 18.52 4.90 16.29
C ALA A 3 17.80 3.55 16.15
N ALA A 4 16.74 3.29 16.92
CA ALA A 4 15.93 2.08 16.78
C ALA A 4 15.09 2.13 15.48
N VAL A 5 14.56 3.29 15.13
CA VAL A 5 13.82 3.51 13.88
C VAL A 5 14.76 3.30 12.69
N GLU A 6 15.98 3.84 12.75
CA GLU A 6 16.96 3.64 11.68
C GLU A 6 17.37 2.16 11.52
N ARG A 7 17.62 1.46 12.61
CA ARG A 7 17.89 0.01 12.56
C ARG A 7 16.72 -0.77 11.95
N ALA A 8 15.49 -0.45 12.33
CA ALA A 8 14.31 -1.10 11.76
C ALA A 8 14.17 -0.82 10.26
N TRP A 9 14.44 0.42 9.82
CA TRP A 9 14.47 0.78 8.41
C TRP A 9 15.50 -0.01 7.61
N HIS A 10 16.71 -0.17 8.11
CA HIS A 10 17.76 -0.93 7.42
C HIS A 10 17.44 -2.41 7.25
N ASN A 11 16.59 -2.96 8.11
CA ASN A 11 16.11 -4.34 8.02
C ASN A 11 14.83 -4.50 7.16
N LEU A 12 14.23 -3.39 6.71
CA LEU A 12 13.04 -3.43 5.88
C LEU A 12 13.43 -3.76 4.44
N THR A 13 12.79 -4.76 3.88
CA THR A 13 12.95 -5.15 2.48
C THR A 13 11.64 -5.03 1.75
N TYR A 14 11.67 -4.58 0.51
CA TYR A 14 10.50 -4.57 -0.36
C TYR A 14 10.19 -5.98 -0.87
N SER A 15 8.91 -6.26 -1.05
CA SER A 15 8.52 -7.44 -1.82
C SER A 15 9.14 -7.37 -3.22
N PRO A 16 9.64 -8.49 -3.75
CA PRO A 16 10.15 -8.53 -5.11
C PRO A 16 9.13 -7.94 -6.10
N GLY A 17 9.60 -7.15 -7.05
CA GLY A 17 8.75 -6.50 -8.05
C GLY A 17 8.07 -5.19 -7.60
N ALA A 18 8.24 -4.75 -6.34
CA ALA A 18 7.58 -3.53 -5.84
C ALA A 18 7.93 -2.28 -6.65
N ARG A 19 9.20 -2.12 -7.04
CA ARG A 19 9.64 -0.96 -7.85
C ARG A 19 9.07 -1.01 -9.27
N THR A 20 9.08 -2.17 -9.92
CA THR A 20 8.44 -2.38 -11.23
C THR A 20 6.95 -2.10 -11.15
N PHE A 21 6.28 -2.62 -10.15
CA PHE A 21 4.84 -2.42 -9.90
C PHE A 21 4.48 -0.92 -9.81
N THR A 22 5.11 -0.21 -8.90
CA THR A 22 4.79 1.21 -8.66
C THR A 22 5.17 2.10 -9.84
N ARG A 23 6.31 1.86 -10.48
CA ARG A 23 6.77 2.61 -11.65
C ARG A 23 5.81 2.43 -12.83
N THR A 24 5.41 1.20 -13.14
CA THR A 24 4.48 0.89 -14.23
C THR A 24 3.13 1.56 -14.00
N LEU A 25 2.56 1.40 -12.82
CA LEU A 25 1.28 2.03 -12.48
C LEU A 25 1.32 3.55 -12.60
N ARG A 26 2.37 4.18 -12.10
CA ARG A 26 2.55 5.64 -12.20
C ARG A 26 2.62 6.10 -13.67
N ARG A 27 3.38 5.39 -14.50
CA ARG A 27 3.49 5.71 -15.93
C ARG A 27 2.15 5.60 -16.66
N LEU A 28 1.30 4.65 -16.24
CA LEU A 28 -0.04 4.45 -16.77
C LEU A 28 -1.09 5.41 -16.18
N GLY A 29 -0.68 6.34 -15.30
CA GLY A 29 -1.56 7.33 -14.71
C GLY A 29 -2.34 6.87 -13.48
N TYR A 30 -2.03 5.69 -12.93
CA TYR A 30 -2.64 5.24 -11.68
C TYR A 30 -2.19 6.09 -10.50
N ARG A 31 -3.11 6.31 -9.58
CA ARG A 31 -2.81 6.85 -8.26
C ARG A 31 -2.55 5.70 -7.30
N ILE A 32 -1.49 5.81 -6.49
CA ILE A 32 -1.04 4.74 -5.60
C ILE A 32 -1.07 5.25 -4.17
N ALA A 33 -1.65 4.45 -3.29
CA ALA A 33 -1.72 4.72 -1.87
C ALA A 33 -1.21 3.54 -1.03
N ILE A 34 -0.59 3.86 0.10
CA ILE A 34 -0.32 2.91 1.19
C ILE A 34 -1.21 3.27 2.36
N VAL A 35 -1.95 2.29 2.88
CA VAL A 35 -2.74 2.39 4.10
C VAL A 35 -2.29 1.27 5.05
N SER A 36 -1.61 1.63 6.12
CA SER A 36 -0.90 0.68 6.99
C SER A 36 -1.26 0.86 8.46
N GLY A 37 -1.41 -0.23 9.19
CA GLY A 37 -1.40 -0.22 10.66
C GLY A 37 -0.01 -0.05 11.28
N GLY A 38 1.06 0.06 10.46
CA GLY A 38 2.40 0.40 10.90
C GLY A 38 2.56 1.91 11.19
N PHE A 39 3.75 2.45 10.99
CA PHE A 39 4.08 3.82 11.41
C PHE A 39 4.48 4.73 10.23
N THR A 40 4.11 6.01 10.36
CA THR A 40 4.36 7.05 9.35
C THR A 40 5.84 7.19 9.01
N VAL A 41 6.74 7.03 9.99
CA VAL A 41 8.20 7.09 9.79
C VAL A 41 8.70 6.12 8.72
N PHE A 42 8.02 4.99 8.52
CA PHE A 42 8.35 4.01 7.48
C PHE A 42 7.57 4.29 6.19
N THR A 43 6.25 4.51 6.27
CA THR A 43 5.43 4.72 5.08
C THR A 43 5.80 5.97 4.32
N ASP A 44 6.25 7.04 4.99
CA ASP A 44 6.73 8.27 4.34
C ASP A 44 8.05 8.06 3.59
N ARG A 45 8.93 7.21 4.12
CA ARG A 45 10.17 6.83 3.41
C ARG A 45 9.84 5.96 2.19
N ILE A 46 8.95 4.97 2.34
CA ILE A 46 8.48 4.11 1.24
C ILE A 46 7.80 4.96 0.16
N LYS A 47 6.94 5.90 0.57
CA LYS A 47 6.28 6.84 -0.35
C LYS A 47 7.29 7.59 -1.22
N ARG A 48 8.33 8.15 -0.61
CA ARG A 48 9.39 8.87 -1.33
C ARG A 48 10.21 7.96 -2.24
N ASP A 49 10.58 6.79 -1.76
CA ASP A 49 11.46 5.86 -2.47
C ASP A 49 10.75 5.20 -3.68
N LEU A 50 9.47 4.87 -3.55
CA LEU A 50 8.68 4.24 -4.62
C LEU A 50 7.83 5.24 -5.43
N GLY A 51 7.84 6.52 -5.05
CA GLY A 51 7.06 7.56 -5.72
C GLY A 51 5.56 7.36 -5.56
N ILE A 52 5.11 6.91 -4.39
CA ILE A 52 3.70 6.70 -4.05
C ILE A 52 3.02 8.04 -3.76
N HIS A 53 1.75 8.20 -4.13
CA HIS A 53 1.02 9.46 -4.04
C HIS A 53 0.50 9.74 -2.63
N HIS A 54 -0.04 8.72 -1.97
CA HIS A 54 -0.60 8.82 -0.62
C HIS A 54 0.00 7.76 0.30
N ALA A 55 0.28 8.14 1.55
CA ALA A 55 0.71 7.21 2.59
C ALA A 55 0.03 7.58 3.90
N HIS A 56 -0.66 6.61 4.49
CA HIS A 56 -1.36 6.76 5.76
C HIS A 56 -0.99 5.60 6.69
N ALA A 57 -0.57 5.93 7.89
CA ALA A 57 -0.19 4.99 8.93
C ALA A 57 -0.37 5.65 10.30
N ASN A 58 -0.14 4.91 11.37
CA ASN A 58 -0.17 5.47 12.71
C ASN A 58 1.02 6.41 12.92
N GLU A 59 0.77 7.52 13.58
CA GLU A 59 1.81 8.46 14.00
C GLU A 59 2.25 8.12 15.43
N LEU A 60 3.57 8.00 15.63
CA LEU A 60 4.15 7.80 16.95
C LEU A 60 4.20 9.12 17.71
N GLU A 61 3.72 9.14 18.94
CA GLU A 61 3.82 10.31 19.80
C GLU A 61 5.26 10.52 20.25
N ILE A 62 5.75 11.74 20.06
CA ILE A 62 7.10 12.17 20.48
C ILE A 62 6.95 13.37 21.41
N VAL A 63 7.44 13.25 22.65
CA VAL A 63 7.50 14.33 23.63
C VAL A 63 8.97 14.54 24.02
N ASP A 64 9.44 15.78 23.94
CA ASP A 64 10.83 16.16 24.22
C ASP A 64 11.88 15.30 23.48
N GLY A 65 11.62 14.97 22.21
CA GLY A 65 12.48 14.17 21.35
C GLY A 65 12.53 12.67 21.69
N ARG A 66 11.59 12.18 22.49
CA ARG A 66 11.49 10.77 22.89
C ARG A 66 10.12 10.20 22.53
N LEU A 67 10.14 8.97 22.03
CA LEU A 67 8.90 8.20 21.84
C LEU A 67 8.28 7.90 23.21
N THR A 68 7.01 8.23 23.36
CA THR A 68 6.23 7.94 24.57
C THR A 68 5.76 6.50 24.65
N GLY A 69 5.60 5.87 23.50
CA GLY A 69 4.99 4.54 23.33
C GLY A 69 3.51 4.61 22.93
N GLU A 70 2.95 5.82 22.90
CA GLU A 70 1.57 6.08 22.49
C GLU A 70 1.51 6.47 21.01
N LEU A 71 0.29 6.44 20.47
CA LEU A 71 -0.02 6.85 19.10
C LEU A 71 -0.85 8.14 19.12
N VAL A 72 -0.63 8.97 18.10
CA VAL A 72 -1.45 10.15 17.87
C VAL A 72 -2.72 9.76 17.11
N ASP A 73 -3.89 10.19 17.58
CA ASP A 73 -5.16 9.96 16.87
C ASP A 73 -5.19 10.71 15.50
N PRO A 74 -5.86 10.15 14.50
CA PRO A 74 -6.68 8.92 14.52
C PRO A 74 -5.85 7.65 14.32
N ILE A 75 -6.21 6.59 15.04
CA ILE A 75 -5.55 5.29 14.92
C ILE A 75 -6.00 4.56 13.66
N VAL A 76 -5.05 4.12 12.85
CA VAL A 76 -5.30 3.34 11.63
C VAL A 76 -5.58 1.89 11.99
N ASN A 77 -6.84 1.61 12.27
CA ASN A 77 -7.39 0.29 12.51
C ASN A 77 -8.16 -0.23 11.27
N ARG A 78 -8.78 -1.38 11.38
CA ARG A 78 -9.53 -2.03 10.30
C ARG A 78 -10.60 -1.12 9.67
N SER A 79 -11.47 -0.52 10.46
CA SER A 79 -12.54 0.36 9.96
C SER A 79 -12.00 1.67 9.41
N TYR A 80 -10.94 2.20 10.01
CA TYR A 80 -10.33 3.44 9.56
C TYR A 80 -9.60 3.28 8.22
N LYS A 81 -9.07 2.09 7.91
CA LYS A 81 -8.50 1.79 6.59
C LYS A 81 -9.53 1.94 5.47
N ALA A 82 -10.76 1.45 5.67
CA ALA A 82 -11.83 1.63 4.69
C ALA A 82 -12.18 3.10 4.50
N LYS A 83 -12.29 3.86 5.60
CA LYS A 83 -12.53 5.31 5.55
C LYS A 83 -11.42 6.06 4.82
N LEU A 84 -10.16 5.69 5.04
CA LEU A 84 -9.03 6.29 4.33
C LEU A 84 -9.09 6.00 2.82
N LEU A 85 -9.47 4.79 2.42
CA LEU A 85 -9.67 4.46 1.01
C LEU A 85 -10.72 5.36 0.37
N GLU A 86 -11.87 5.56 1.03
CA GLU A 86 -12.93 6.47 0.56
C GLU A 86 -12.43 7.92 0.43
N GLN A 87 -11.72 8.42 1.42
CA GLN A 87 -11.15 9.76 1.43
C GLN A 87 -10.11 9.97 0.32
N ILE A 88 -9.27 8.98 0.07
CA ILE A 88 -8.28 9.03 -1.02
C ILE A 88 -8.98 9.01 -2.38
N ALA A 89 -9.97 8.15 -2.56
CA ALA A 89 -10.75 8.08 -3.80
C ALA A 89 -11.47 9.40 -4.09
N GLU A 90 -12.07 10.03 -3.07
CA GLU A 90 -12.69 11.35 -3.18
C GLU A 90 -11.66 12.44 -3.54
N ALA A 91 -10.52 12.46 -2.88
CA ALA A 91 -9.45 13.45 -3.13
C ALA A 91 -8.87 13.35 -4.55
N GLU A 92 -8.87 12.16 -5.14
CA GLU A 92 -8.38 11.91 -6.51
C GLU A 92 -9.52 11.96 -7.57
N ASP A 93 -10.75 12.25 -7.16
CA ASP A 93 -11.94 12.25 -8.03
C ASP A 93 -12.13 10.92 -8.77
N VAL A 94 -11.91 9.81 -8.06
CA VAL A 94 -12.02 8.45 -8.59
C VAL A 94 -13.20 7.74 -7.93
N PRO A 95 -14.16 7.21 -8.71
CA PRO A 95 -15.27 6.45 -8.13
C PRO A 95 -14.75 5.13 -7.53
N LEU A 96 -15.37 4.68 -6.44
CA LEU A 96 -14.96 3.45 -5.73
C LEU A 96 -14.95 2.23 -6.65
N SER A 97 -15.79 2.18 -7.68
CA SER A 97 -15.79 1.13 -8.69
C SER A 97 -14.50 1.03 -9.52
N GLN A 98 -13.67 2.08 -9.51
CA GLN A 98 -12.36 2.10 -10.16
C GLN A 98 -11.18 1.99 -9.17
N VAL A 99 -11.48 1.76 -7.90
CA VAL A 99 -10.45 1.56 -6.88
C VAL A 99 -10.10 0.08 -6.79
N VAL A 100 -8.82 -0.22 -6.78
CA VAL A 100 -8.27 -1.55 -6.50
C VAL A 100 -7.66 -1.53 -5.10
N ALA A 101 -8.10 -2.42 -4.23
CA ALA A 101 -7.50 -2.63 -2.92
C ALA A 101 -6.76 -3.97 -2.87
N VAL A 102 -5.57 -3.95 -2.28
CA VAL A 102 -4.71 -5.12 -2.11
C VAL A 102 -4.42 -5.29 -0.62
N GLY A 103 -4.59 -6.49 -0.11
CA GLY A 103 -4.35 -6.78 1.30
C GLY A 103 -4.02 -8.25 1.56
N ASP A 104 -3.53 -8.54 2.76
CA ASP A 104 -3.11 -9.89 3.17
C ASP A 104 -3.73 -10.35 4.50
N GLY A 105 -4.22 -9.44 5.30
CA GLY A 105 -4.70 -9.69 6.66
C GLY A 105 -6.18 -9.39 6.90
N ALA A 106 -6.72 -9.94 7.98
CA ALA A 106 -8.11 -9.71 8.38
C ALA A 106 -8.42 -8.23 8.70
N ASN A 107 -7.39 -7.45 9.03
CA ASN A 107 -7.47 -6.02 9.23
C ASN A 107 -7.65 -5.20 7.93
N ASP A 108 -7.56 -5.85 6.76
CA ASP A 108 -7.80 -5.21 5.46
C ASP A 108 -9.22 -5.47 4.91
N LEU A 109 -9.98 -6.39 5.52
CA LEU A 109 -11.26 -6.85 4.97
C LEU A 109 -12.27 -5.73 4.71
N ASP A 110 -12.39 -4.75 5.60
CA ASP A 110 -13.34 -3.64 5.40
C ASP A 110 -12.89 -2.74 4.25
N MET A 111 -11.58 -2.45 4.15
CA MET A 111 -11.00 -1.71 3.04
C MET A 111 -11.17 -2.48 1.71
N LEU A 112 -10.90 -3.78 1.71
CA LEU A 112 -11.07 -4.64 0.53
C LEU A 112 -12.53 -4.66 0.05
N SER A 113 -13.50 -4.75 0.96
CA SER A 113 -14.93 -4.77 0.62
C SER A 113 -15.46 -3.43 0.09
N THR A 114 -14.75 -2.33 0.33
CA THR A 114 -15.13 -0.99 -0.12
C THR A 114 -14.67 -0.71 -1.56
N ALA A 115 -13.62 -1.38 -2.02
CA ALA A 115 -13.04 -1.18 -3.35
C ALA A 115 -13.88 -1.85 -4.46
N GLY A 116 -13.75 -1.35 -5.69
CA GLY A 116 -14.37 -1.94 -6.87
C GLY A 116 -13.73 -3.28 -7.29
N LEU A 117 -12.46 -3.48 -6.97
CA LEU A 117 -11.74 -4.75 -7.12
C LEU A 117 -10.88 -4.98 -5.89
N CYS A 118 -11.02 -6.13 -5.27
CA CYS A 118 -10.22 -6.53 -4.13
C CYS A 118 -9.33 -7.74 -4.46
N ILE A 119 -8.04 -7.63 -4.12
CA ILE A 119 -7.04 -8.65 -4.40
C ILE A 119 -6.37 -9.07 -3.09
N ALA A 120 -6.37 -10.36 -2.81
CA ALA A 120 -5.54 -10.95 -1.77
C ALA A 120 -4.13 -11.20 -2.32
N PHE A 121 -3.12 -10.59 -1.71
CA PHE A 121 -1.73 -10.83 -2.07
C PHE A 121 -1.02 -11.60 -0.96
N ASN A 122 -0.73 -12.88 -1.21
CA ASN A 122 -0.22 -13.82 -0.21
C ASN A 122 -1.04 -13.75 1.09
N GLY A 123 -2.37 -13.68 0.91
CA GLY A 123 -3.32 -13.43 1.96
C GLY A 123 -3.56 -14.64 2.86
N LYS A 124 -4.02 -14.35 4.06
CA LYS A 124 -4.57 -15.39 4.93
C LYS A 124 -5.83 -15.99 4.30
N PRO A 125 -6.18 -17.26 4.58
CA PRO A 125 -7.35 -17.91 3.95
C PRO A 125 -8.67 -17.15 4.05
N ILE A 126 -8.86 -16.37 5.12
CA ILE A 126 -10.06 -15.53 5.28
C ILE A 126 -10.09 -14.37 4.28
N VAL A 127 -8.93 -13.82 3.94
CA VAL A 127 -8.80 -12.73 2.96
C VAL A 127 -8.95 -13.26 1.54
N GLU A 128 -8.31 -14.39 1.22
CA GLU A 128 -8.42 -15.04 -0.09
C GLU A 128 -9.88 -15.40 -0.44
N ARG A 129 -10.65 -15.88 0.56
CA ARG A 129 -12.07 -16.20 0.36
C ARG A 129 -12.96 -14.97 0.16
N ALA A 130 -12.55 -13.82 0.67
CA ALA A 130 -13.30 -12.58 0.56
C ALA A 130 -12.92 -11.74 -0.66
N ALA A 131 -11.77 -12.01 -1.28
CA ALA A 131 -11.25 -11.26 -2.40
C ALA A 131 -11.82 -11.73 -3.74
N ASP A 132 -11.87 -10.81 -4.72
CA ASP A 132 -12.26 -11.13 -6.11
C ASP A 132 -11.17 -11.95 -6.81
N ALA A 133 -9.91 -11.72 -6.45
CA ALA A 133 -8.75 -12.43 -6.95
C ALA A 133 -7.72 -12.67 -5.85
N ALA A 134 -6.93 -13.73 -5.99
CA ALA A 134 -5.82 -14.03 -5.10
C ALA A 134 -4.52 -14.25 -5.88
N VAL A 135 -3.43 -13.66 -5.40
CA VAL A 135 -2.09 -13.83 -5.93
C VAL A 135 -1.22 -14.48 -4.85
N THR A 136 -0.70 -15.66 -5.14
CA THR A 136 0.05 -16.50 -4.19
C THR A 136 1.54 -16.65 -4.54
N VAL A 137 2.03 -15.83 -5.46
CA VAL A 137 3.46 -15.75 -5.80
C VAL A 137 4.12 -14.60 -5.05
N PRO A 138 5.43 -14.65 -4.77
CA PRO A 138 6.11 -13.64 -3.96
C PRO A 138 6.40 -12.32 -4.69
N TYR A 139 5.93 -12.15 -5.93
CA TYR A 139 6.25 -11.03 -6.80
C TYR A 139 5.08 -10.04 -6.85
N LEU A 140 5.27 -8.83 -6.31
CA LEU A 140 4.22 -7.81 -6.27
C LEU A 140 3.80 -7.33 -7.65
N ASP A 141 4.72 -7.30 -8.61
CA ASP A 141 4.44 -6.95 -10.00
C ASP A 141 3.55 -7.97 -10.75
N ALA A 142 3.35 -9.17 -10.20
CA ALA A 142 2.34 -10.10 -10.70
C ALA A 142 0.91 -9.49 -10.67
N LEU A 143 0.65 -8.54 -9.78
CA LEU A 143 -0.61 -7.79 -9.74
C LEU A 143 -0.89 -7.02 -11.04
N LEU A 144 0.14 -6.60 -11.77
CA LEU A 144 -0.02 -5.90 -13.05
C LEU A 144 -0.80 -6.75 -14.06
N PHE A 145 -0.55 -8.05 -14.10
CA PHE A 145 -1.26 -8.97 -14.99
C PHE A 145 -2.70 -9.20 -14.56
N VAL A 146 -2.98 -9.22 -13.27
CA VAL A 146 -4.36 -9.28 -12.73
C VAL A 146 -5.15 -8.04 -13.16
N LEU A 147 -4.49 -6.88 -13.24
CA LEU A 147 -5.07 -5.63 -13.72
C LEU A 147 -5.18 -5.55 -15.25
N GLY A 148 -4.76 -6.59 -15.98
CA GLY A 148 -4.79 -6.60 -17.44
C GLY A 148 -3.70 -5.76 -18.12
N ILE A 149 -2.67 -5.35 -17.37
CA ILE A 149 -1.54 -4.58 -17.89
C ILE A 149 -0.63 -5.55 -18.66
N ARG A 150 -0.34 -5.20 -19.90
CA ARG A 150 0.45 -6.05 -20.79
C ARG A 150 1.94 -5.95 -20.48
N ARG A 151 2.67 -7.01 -20.83
CA ARG A 151 4.11 -7.06 -20.67
C ARG A 151 4.83 -5.89 -21.37
N GLU A 152 4.37 -5.51 -22.57
CA GLU A 152 4.93 -4.39 -23.34
C GLU A 152 4.83 -3.06 -22.58
N ASP A 153 3.75 -2.85 -21.83
CA ASP A 153 3.56 -1.65 -21.02
C ASP A 153 4.53 -1.61 -19.83
N VAL A 154 4.83 -2.79 -19.26
CA VAL A 154 5.84 -2.95 -18.19
C VAL A 154 7.24 -2.67 -18.73
N GLU A 155 7.60 -3.30 -19.85
CA GLU A 155 8.92 -3.11 -20.50
C GLU A 155 9.13 -1.64 -20.93
N ALA A 156 8.09 -0.98 -21.44
CA ALA A 156 8.15 0.44 -21.79
C ALA A 156 8.33 1.33 -20.54
N ALA A 157 7.77 0.95 -19.39
CA ALA A 157 7.96 1.67 -18.14
C ALA A 157 9.40 1.50 -17.61
N ASP A 158 10.03 0.36 -17.84
CA ASP A 158 11.42 0.10 -17.46
C ASP A 158 12.42 0.85 -18.35
N ALA A 159 12.19 0.90 -19.66
CA ALA A 159 13.07 1.56 -20.63
C ALA A 159 13.14 3.10 -20.46
N GLY A 160 12.15 3.73 -19.89
CA GLY A 160 12.13 5.17 -19.62
C GLY A 160 12.94 5.63 -18.41
N HIS A 161 13.77 4.76 -17.82
CA HIS A 161 14.55 4.99 -16.59
C HIS A 161 16.08 4.91 -16.84
N VAL A 162 16.53 5.05 -18.05
CA VAL A 162 17.97 5.18 -18.42
C VAL A 162 18.37 6.65 -18.48
#